data_98683dd1147aa8dde0bf20eb68ad52d3
#
_entry.id   98683dd1147aa8dde0bf20eb68ad52d3
#
_cell.length_a   1.000
_cell.length_b   1.000
_cell.length_c   1.000
_cell.angle_alpha   90.00
_cell.angle_beta   90.00
_cell.angle_gamma   90.00
#
_symmetry.space_group_name_H-M   'P 1'
#
loop_
_entity.id
_entity.type
_entity.pdbx_description
1 polymer ?
#
loop_
_entity_poly.entity_id
_entity_poly.type
_entity_poly.pdbx_seq_one_letter_code
_entity_poly.pdbx_strand_id
1 'polypeptide(L)'
;MRTRVLLLLLVLASHSALAASGDPLLDLAALKGQVVYVDFWASWCAPCRESFPWMNHMQEELGRDGLVIIAVNVDHEHSDAEHFLREHPARFRVVFDPDGVLPEKFGVRGMPTSFLIDRDGRVQSRHAGFRLTDRDSLAQQIRVLLHAH
;
A
#
# COMPACT_ATOMS: atom_id res chain seq x y z
N MET A 1 -31.26 51.04 41.42
CA MET A 1 -31.17 49.59 41.06
C MET A 1 -30.65 49.52 39.66
N ARG A 2 -29.36 49.14 39.46
CA ARG A 2 -28.71 49.06 38.14
C ARG A 2 -28.44 47.59 37.88
N THR A 3 -29.25 46.97 37.01
CA THR A 3 -29.14 45.57 36.60
C THR A 3 -28.01 45.46 35.57
N ARG A 4 -26.91 44.80 35.92
CA ARG A 4 -25.82 44.46 35.00
C ARG A 4 -26.15 43.15 34.28
N VAL A 5 -26.45 43.25 32.99
CA VAL A 5 -26.58 42.11 32.10
C VAL A 5 -25.18 41.65 31.72
N LEU A 6 -24.81 40.45 32.17
CA LEU A 6 -23.53 39.80 31.83
C LEU A 6 -23.73 39.03 30.52
N LEU A 7 -23.21 39.55 29.40
CA LEU A 7 -23.19 38.86 28.12
C LEU A 7 -22.09 37.77 28.15
N LEU A 8 -22.49 36.51 28.21
CA LEU A 8 -21.60 35.36 28.03
C LEU A 8 -21.36 35.17 26.52
N LEU A 9 -20.17 35.57 26.03
CA LEU A 9 -19.72 35.26 24.70
C LEU A 9 -19.25 33.79 24.64
N LEU A 10 -20.09 32.92 24.06
CA LEU A 10 -19.71 31.55 23.72
C LEU A 10 -18.78 31.60 22.49
N VAL A 11 -17.49 31.43 22.72
CA VAL A 11 -16.52 31.20 21.65
C VAL A 11 -16.65 29.75 21.19
N LEU A 12 -17.36 29.54 20.09
CA LEU A 12 -17.36 28.26 19.37
C LEU A 12 -15.98 28.08 18.68
N ALA A 13 -15.10 27.32 19.33
CA ALA A 13 -13.87 26.87 18.72
C ALA A 13 -14.22 25.86 17.61
N SER A 14 -14.29 26.33 16.38
CA SER A 14 -14.39 25.48 15.20
C SER A 14 -13.09 24.69 15.06
N HIS A 15 -13.09 23.45 15.54
CA HIS A 15 -12.04 22.50 15.25
C HIS A 15 -12.18 22.07 13.78
N SER A 16 -11.48 22.75 12.88
CA SER A 16 -11.27 22.26 11.52
C SER A 16 -10.43 20.98 11.63
N ALA A 17 -11.09 19.83 11.59
CA ALA A 17 -10.44 18.56 11.35
C ALA A 17 -9.78 18.66 9.97
N LEU A 18 -8.46 18.83 9.97
CA LEU A 18 -7.64 18.72 8.77
C LEU A 18 -7.75 17.24 8.33
N ALA A 19 -8.66 16.96 7.41
CA ALA A 19 -8.78 15.65 6.79
C ALA A 19 -7.41 15.33 6.17
N ALA A 20 -6.72 14.34 6.71
CA ALA A 20 -5.53 13.79 6.09
C ALA A 20 -5.96 13.28 4.70
N SER A 21 -5.57 14.00 3.65
CA SER A 21 -5.84 13.65 2.26
C SER A 21 -4.95 12.47 1.86
N GLY A 22 -5.31 11.28 2.36
CA GLY A 22 -4.77 10.02 1.85
C GLY A 22 -5.29 9.79 0.44
N ASP A 23 -4.48 9.15 -0.40
CA ASP A 23 -4.94 8.68 -1.70
C ASP A 23 -6.08 7.70 -1.48
N PRO A 24 -7.27 7.89 -2.11
CA PRO A 24 -8.42 7.01 -1.87
C PRO A 24 -8.16 5.56 -2.26
N LEU A 25 -7.20 5.32 -3.17
CA LEU A 25 -6.81 3.98 -3.60
C LEU A 25 -5.77 3.35 -2.66
N LEU A 26 -4.85 4.17 -2.13
CA LEU A 26 -3.74 3.72 -1.28
C LEU A 26 -3.44 4.73 -0.17
N ASP A 27 -4.12 4.58 0.96
CA ASP A 27 -3.88 5.41 2.15
C ASP A 27 -2.73 4.83 3.00
N LEU A 28 -1.51 5.25 2.67
CA LEU A 28 -0.31 4.87 3.44
C LEU A 28 -0.29 5.50 4.83
N ALA A 29 -0.99 6.61 5.05
CA ALA A 29 -1.03 7.24 6.38
C ALA A 29 -1.80 6.37 7.38
N ALA A 30 -2.84 5.67 6.93
CA ALA A 30 -3.58 4.71 7.74
C ALA A 30 -2.78 3.44 8.07
N LEU A 31 -1.67 3.19 7.36
CA LEU A 31 -0.81 2.02 7.52
C LEU A 31 0.45 2.29 8.35
N LYS A 32 0.56 3.49 8.96
CA LYS A 32 1.68 3.78 9.88
C LYS A 32 1.75 2.77 11.02
N GLY A 33 2.96 2.39 11.38
CA GLY A 33 3.23 1.32 12.34
C GLY A 33 3.34 -0.08 11.70
N GLN A 34 3.04 -0.21 10.41
CA GLN A 34 3.18 -1.44 9.64
C GLN A 34 4.29 -1.31 8.60
N VAL A 35 4.91 -2.43 8.25
CA VAL A 35 5.80 -2.52 7.08
C VAL A 35 4.93 -2.85 5.88
N VAL A 36 5.01 -2.02 4.84
CA VAL A 36 4.15 -2.17 3.67
C VAL A 36 4.98 -2.55 2.45
N TYR A 37 4.56 -3.61 1.77
CA TYR A 37 5.10 -4.01 0.47
C TYR A 37 4.06 -3.70 -0.60
N VAL A 38 4.30 -2.66 -1.42
CA VAL A 38 3.43 -2.27 -2.54
C VAL A 38 4.00 -2.86 -3.81
N ASP A 39 3.23 -3.68 -4.52
CA ASP A 39 3.61 -4.27 -5.80
C ASP A 39 2.68 -3.82 -6.92
N PHE A 40 3.24 -3.27 -8.00
CA PHE A 40 2.51 -2.87 -9.19
C PHE A 40 2.53 -4.01 -10.21
N TRP A 41 1.36 -4.44 -10.68
CA TRP A 41 1.22 -5.59 -11.55
C TRP A 41 0.14 -5.43 -12.62
N ALA A 42 0.18 -6.29 -13.64
CA ALA A 42 -0.85 -6.39 -14.66
C ALA A 42 -1.06 -7.84 -15.09
N SER A 43 -2.21 -8.15 -15.68
CA SER A 43 -2.56 -9.49 -16.13
C SER A 43 -1.62 -10.04 -17.22
N TRP A 44 -1.12 -9.17 -18.08
CA TRP A 44 -0.18 -9.49 -19.15
C TRP A 44 1.29 -9.66 -18.69
N CYS A 45 1.57 -9.42 -17.43
CA CYS A 45 2.92 -9.44 -16.87
C CYS A 45 3.32 -10.86 -16.45
N ALA A 46 4.19 -11.51 -17.22
CA ALA A 46 4.63 -12.88 -16.94
C ALA A 46 5.37 -13.02 -15.58
N PRO A 47 6.33 -12.15 -15.20
CA PRO A 47 6.99 -12.23 -13.88
C PRO A 47 6.04 -12.01 -12.70
N CYS A 48 4.90 -11.34 -12.91
CA CYS A 48 3.88 -11.14 -11.86
C CYS A 48 3.24 -12.47 -11.46
N ARG A 49 3.11 -13.44 -12.38
CA ARG A 49 2.62 -14.79 -12.06
C ARG A 49 3.55 -15.53 -11.10
N GLU A 50 4.84 -15.22 -11.15
CA GLU A 50 5.85 -15.83 -10.27
C GLU A 50 5.90 -15.12 -8.91
N SER A 51 5.65 -13.81 -8.85
CA SER A 51 5.67 -13.05 -7.60
C SER A 51 4.46 -13.34 -6.70
N PHE A 52 3.29 -13.64 -7.25
CA PHE A 52 2.05 -13.84 -6.48
C PHE A 52 2.13 -14.98 -5.45
N PRO A 53 2.60 -16.20 -5.79
CA PRO A 53 2.77 -17.26 -4.80
C PRO A 53 3.74 -16.87 -3.68
N TRP A 54 4.82 -16.16 -4.01
CA TRP A 54 5.77 -15.68 -3.02
C TRP A 54 5.15 -14.59 -2.11
N MET A 55 4.41 -13.63 -2.66
CA MET A 55 3.71 -12.62 -1.87
C MET A 55 2.66 -13.24 -0.94
N ASN A 56 1.90 -14.25 -1.42
CA ASN A 56 0.97 -15.00 -0.58
C ASN A 56 1.67 -15.63 0.63
N HIS A 57 2.81 -16.28 0.38
CA HIS A 57 3.61 -16.88 1.44
C HIS A 57 4.12 -15.83 2.45
N MET A 58 4.65 -14.71 1.97
CA MET A 58 5.12 -13.61 2.82
C MET A 58 3.99 -13.01 3.67
N GLN A 59 2.81 -12.78 3.08
CA GLN A 59 1.66 -12.26 3.81
C GLN A 59 1.17 -13.24 4.88
N GLU A 60 1.15 -14.53 4.58
CA GLU A 60 0.73 -15.57 5.51
C GLU A 60 1.74 -15.73 6.68
N GLU A 61 3.03 -15.70 6.37
CA GLU A 61 4.10 -15.86 7.36
C GLU A 61 4.26 -14.63 8.26
N LEU A 62 4.32 -13.42 7.66
CA LEU A 62 4.75 -12.20 8.35
C LEU A 62 3.61 -11.19 8.60
N GLY A 63 2.40 -11.50 8.17
CA GLY A 63 1.26 -10.58 8.36
C GLY A 63 0.96 -10.30 9.83
N ARG A 64 1.13 -11.29 10.72
CA ARG A 64 0.94 -11.11 12.18
C ARG A 64 2.03 -10.28 12.83
N ASP A 65 3.21 -10.20 12.20
CA ASP A 65 4.35 -9.41 12.66
C ASP A 65 4.28 -7.95 12.15
N GLY A 66 3.25 -7.64 11.37
CA GLY A 66 2.97 -6.29 10.88
C GLY A 66 3.34 -6.04 9.43
N LEU A 67 3.51 -7.10 8.60
CA LEU A 67 3.62 -6.94 7.15
C LEU A 67 2.23 -6.77 6.53
N VAL A 68 2.10 -5.78 5.67
CA VAL A 68 0.93 -5.59 4.79
C VAL A 68 1.40 -5.58 3.34
N ILE A 69 0.90 -6.51 2.54
CA ILE A 69 1.14 -6.53 1.09
C ILE A 69 -0.07 -5.94 0.38
N ILE A 70 0.18 -5.00 -0.54
CA ILE A 70 -0.82 -4.37 -1.38
C ILE A 70 -0.37 -4.45 -2.82
N ALA A 71 -1.12 -5.17 -3.65
CA ALA A 71 -0.86 -5.29 -5.07
C ALA A 71 -1.78 -4.34 -5.85
N VAL A 72 -1.18 -3.39 -6.55
CA VAL A 72 -1.86 -2.40 -7.38
C VAL A 72 -1.90 -2.90 -8.81
N ASN A 73 -3.10 -3.21 -9.29
CA ASN A 73 -3.33 -3.61 -10.67
C ASN A 73 -3.47 -2.38 -11.57
N VAL A 74 -2.84 -2.45 -12.75
CA VAL A 74 -2.84 -1.36 -13.74
C VAL A 74 -3.47 -1.76 -15.07
N ASP A 75 -4.21 -2.85 -15.12
CA ASP A 75 -5.00 -3.18 -16.32
C ASP A 75 -6.09 -2.13 -16.54
N HIS A 76 -6.30 -1.74 -17.78
CA HIS A 76 -7.38 -0.82 -18.13
C HIS A 76 -8.75 -1.50 -17.95
N GLU A 77 -8.84 -2.79 -18.28
CA GLU A 77 -10.05 -3.58 -18.16
C GLU A 77 -10.00 -4.39 -16.85
N HIS A 78 -10.95 -4.15 -15.96
CA HIS A 78 -11.06 -4.86 -14.69
C HIS A 78 -11.22 -6.37 -14.86
N SER A 79 -11.92 -6.79 -15.93
CA SER A 79 -12.12 -8.20 -16.26
C SER A 79 -10.83 -8.98 -16.49
N ASP A 80 -9.77 -8.33 -17.00
CA ASP A 80 -8.48 -8.97 -17.25
C ASP A 80 -7.78 -9.28 -15.93
N ALA A 81 -7.81 -8.33 -14.99
CA ALA A 81 -7.31 -8.54 -13.65
C ALA A 81 -8.10 -9.63 -12.90
N GLU A 82 -9.42 -9.65 -13.03
CA GLU A 82 -10.26 -10.70 -12.42
C GLU A 82 -9.95 -12.08 -13.01
N HIS A 83 -9.72 -12.17 -14.32
CA HIS A 83 -9.32 -13.42 -14.97
C HIS A 83 -7.99 -13.93 -14.39
N PHE A 84 -6.99 -13.06 -14.31
CA PHE A 84 -5.71 -13.38 -13.70
C PHE A 84 -5.86 -13.87 -12.24
N LEU A 85 -6.66 -13.18 -11.43
CA LEU A 85 -6.87 -13.52 -10.01
C LEU A 85 -7.62 -14.84 -9.80
N ARG A 86 -8.42 -15.30 -10.76
CA ARG A 86 -9.02 -16.65 -10.71
C ARG A 86 -7.97 -17.75 -10.86
N GLU A 87 -6.94 -17.51 -11.70
CA GLU A 87 -5.86 -18.47 -11.94
C GLU A 87 -4.73 -18.35 -10.90
N HIS A 88 -4.49 -17.13 -10.41
CA HIS A 88 -3.44 -16.77 -9.46
C HIS A 88 -4.05 -16.04 -8.25
N PRO A 89 -4.73 -16.72 -7.33
CA PRO A 89 -5.43 -16.08 -6.21
C PRO A 89 -4.48 -15.28 -5.31
N ALA A 90 -4.88 -14.07 -4.96
CA ALA A 90 -4.21 -13.21 -3.99
C ALA A 90 -4.77 -13.43 -2.58
N ARG A 91 -3.90 -13.65 -1.58
CA ARG A 91 -4.22 -13.69 -0.14
C ARG A 91 -3.81 -12.40 0.58
N PHE A 92 -3.59 -11.37 -0.18
CA PHE A 92 -3.23 -10.02 0.23
C PHE A 92 -4.19 -9.01 -0.40
N ARG A 93 -4.10 -7.75 -0.01
CA ARG A 93 -4.96 -6.70 -0.55
C ARG A 93 -4.63 -6.43 -2.02
N VAL A 94 -5.66 -6.37 -2.85
CA VAL A 94 -5.57 -5.92 -4.25
C VAL A 94 -6.30 -4.59 -4.40
N VAL A 95 -5.70 -3.67 -5.13
CA VAL A 95 -6.25 -2.35 -5.50
C VAL A 95 -6.24 -2.26 -7.02
N PHE A 96 -7.30 -1.73 -7.60
CA PHE A 96 -7.42 -1.54 -9.05
C PHE A 96 -7.25 -0.06 -9.37
N ASP A 97 -6.32 0.24 -10.25
CA ASP A 97 -5.98 1.60 -10.69
C ASP A 97 -5.89 1.65 -12.23
N PRO A 98 -7.02 1.53 -12.93
CA PRO A 98 -7.08 1.51 -14.39
C PRO A 98 -6.64 2.83 -15.02
N ASP A 99 -6.70 3.92 -14.26
CA ASP A 99 -6.30 5.27 -14.71
C ASP A 99 -4.79 5.52 -14.55
N GLY A 100 -4.07 4.63 -13.87
CA GLY A 100 -2.63 4.71 -13.70
C GLY A 100 -2.14 5.84 -12.79
N VAL A 101 -2.98 6.31 -11.87
CA VAL A 101 -2.67 7.41 -10.95
C VAL A 101 -1.53 7.06 -9.99
N LEU A 102 -1.60 5.86 -9.40
CA LEU A 102 -0.58 5.39 -8.45
C LEU A 102 0.76 5.10 -9.13
N PRO A 103 0.84 4.35 -10.25
CA PRO A 103 2.12 4.14 -10.93
C PRO A 103 2.78 5.43 -11.39
N GLU A 104 2.02 6.44 -11.83
CA GLU A 104 2.57 7.77 -12.13
C GLU A 104 3.17 8.43 -10.88
N LYS A 105 2.44 8.45 -9.78
CA LYS A 105 2.86 9.02 -8.48
C LYS A 105 4.11 8.32 -7.92
N PHE A 106 4.23 7.00 -8.10
CA PHE A 106 5.39 6.21 -7.65
C PHE A 106 6.52 6.16 -8.68
N GLY A 107 6.37 6.77 -9.85
CA GLY A 107 7.37 6.76 -10.92
C GLY A 107 7.62 5.38 -11.51
N VAL A 108 6.59 4.53 -11.56
CA VAL A 108 6.66 3.16 -12.09
C VAL A 108 6.73 3.21 -13.61
N ARG A 109 7.67 2.46 -14.21
CA ARG A 109 7.90 2.43 -15.66
C ARG A 109 7.68 1.06 -16.30
N GLY A 110 7.41 0.05 -15.48
CA GLY A 110 7.20 -1.32 -15.94
C GLY A 110 6.77 -2.23 -14.81
N MET A 111 6.22 -3.41 -15.16
CA MET A 111 5.66 -4.39 -14.23
C MET A 111 6.51 -5.67 -14.19
N PRO A 112 6.65 -6.31 -13.02
CA PRO A 112 6.29 -5.75 -11.73
C PRO A 112 7.30 -4.69 -11.27
N THR A 113 6.85 -3.76 -10.46
CA THR A 113 7.72 -2.88 -9.68
C THR A 113 7.18 -2.84 -8.26
N SER A 114 8.04 -3.11 -7.29
CA SER A 114 7.65 -3.09 -5.89
C SER A 114 8.40 -2.05 -5.08
N PHE A 115 7.76 -1.62 -3.99
CA PHE A 115 8.29 -0.67 -3.02
C PHE A 115 8.14 -1.26 -1.62
N LEU A 116 9.22 -1.23 -0.86
CA LEU A 116 9.20 -1.58 0.55
C LEU A 116 9.20 -0.31 1.39
N ILE A 117 8.20 -0.18 2.26
CA ILE A 117 7.90 1.02 3.04
C ILE A 117 7.98 0.65 4.52
N ASP A 118 8.68 1.44 5.31
CA ASP A 118 8.85 1.21 6.74
C ASP A 118 7.63 1.64 7.57
N ARG A 119 7.69 1.41 8.88
CA ARG A 119 6.64 1.75 9.85
C ARG A 119 6.32 3.25 9.94
N ASP A 120 7.27 4.12 9.55
CA ASP A 120 7.09 5.57 9.50
C ASP A 120 6.46 6.04 8.17
N GLY A 121 6.27 5.13 7.21
CA GLY A 121 5.75 5.42 5.88
C GLY A 121 6.81 5.91 4.90
N ARG A 122 8.11 5.65 5.17
CA ARG A 122 9.21 6.02 4.28
C ARG A 122 9.55 4.87 3.35
N VAL A 123 9.72 5.17 2.06
CA VAL A 123 10.20 4.19 1.08
C VAL A 123 11.66 3.84 1.38
N GLN A 124 11.92 2.58 1.68
CA GLN A 124 13.26 2.06 1.99
C GLN A 124 13.94 1.42 0.78
N SER A 125 13.17 0.77 -0.08
CA SER A 125 13.71 0.21 -1.33
C SER A 125 12.66 0.19 -2.44
N ARG A 126 13.17 0.19 -3.68
CA ARG A 126 12.42 -0.03 -4.90
C ARG A 126 13.05 -1.19 -5.65
N HIS A 127 12.25 -2.13 -6.09
CA HIS A 127 12.70 -3.28 -6.88
C HIS A 127 11.92 -3.33 -8.20
N ALA A 128 12.63 -3.40 -9.32
CA ALA A 128 12.04 -3.49 -10.66
C ALA A 128 12.22 -4.89 -11.22
N GLY A 129 11.14 -5.50 -11.68
CA GLY A 129 11.09 -6.90 -12.08
C GLY A 129 10.89 -7.85 -10.91
N PHE A 130 10.82 -9.16 -11.19
CA PHE A 130 10.83 -10.21 -10.19
C PHE A 130 11.47 -11.47 -10.79
N ARG A 131 12.39 -12.07 -10.05
CA ARG A 131 13.00 -13.36 -10.37
C ARG A 131 12.97 -14.25 -9.14
N LEU A 132 12.90 -15.55 -9.34
CA LEU A 132 12.89 -16.50 -8.23
C LEU A 132 14.13 -16.39 -7.34
N THR A 133 15.25 -15.91 -7.88
CA THR A 133 16.50 -15.64 -7.16
C THR A 133 16.42 -14.41 -6.26
N ASP A 134 15.46 -13.52 -6.47
CA ASP A 134 15.32 -12.28 -5.70
C ASP A 134 14.57 -12.51 -4.37
N ARG A 135 13.85 -13.64 -4.24
CA ARG A 135 12.95 -13.95 -3.12
C ARG A 135 13.60 -13.84 -1.74
N ASP A 136 14.77 -14.45 -1.58
CA ASP A 136 15.44 -14.50 -0.28
C ASP A 136 15.94 -13.11 0.14
N SER A 137 16.47 -12.35 -0.81
CA SER A 137 16.90 -10.96 -0.58
C SER A 137 15.73 -10.04 -0.22
N LEU A 138 14.61 -10.15 -0.94
CA LEU A 138 13.40 -9.37 -0.65
C LEU A 138 12.80 -9.76 0.71
N ALA A 139 12.71 -11.05 1.02
CA ALA A 139 12.24 -11.53 2.32
C ALA A 139 13.13 -11.04 3.46
N GLN A 140 14.46 -11.05 3.27
CA GLN A 140 15.39 -10.53 4.27
C GLN A 140 15.20 -9.03 4.52
N GLN A 141 15.02 -8.22 3.48
CA GLN A 141 14.75 -6.78 3.62
C GLN A 141 13.47 -6.53 4.41
N ILE A 142 12.38 -7.28 4.12
CA ILE A 142 11.13 -7.21 4.85
C ILE A 142 11.35 -7.53 6.35
N ARG A 143 12.02 -8.65 6.66
CA ARG A 143 12.28 -9.04 8.05
C ARG A 143 13.11 -8.02 8.80
N VAL A 144 14.12 -7.43 8.17
CA VAL A 144 14.93 -6.35 8.78
C VAL A 144 14.04 -5.18 9.22
N LEU A 145 13.11 -4.72 8.36
CA LEU A 145 12.21 -3.62 8.72
C LEU A 145 11.17 -4.01 9.78
N LEU A 146 10.71 -5.26 9.79
CA LEU A 146 9.79 -5.73 10.81
C LEU A 146 10.42 -5.74 12.21
N HIS A 147 11.73 -5.97 12.30
CA HIS A 147 12.50 -5.98 13.55
C HIS A 147 13.13 -4.63 13.91
N ALA A 148 13.10 -3.64 13.01
CA ALA A 148 13.53 -2.28 13.32
C ALA A 148 12.51 -1.59 14.23
N HIS A 149 13.00 -1.04 15.33
CA HIS A 149 12.21 -0.30 16.35
C HIS A 149 12.28 1.19 16.09
#